data_21fabc6f3603bc8168f5b7abd628a1d2
#
_entry.id   21fabc6f3603bc8168f5b7abd628a1d2
#
_cell.length_a   1.000
_cell.length_b   1.000
_cell.length_c   1.000
_cell.angle_alpha   90.00
_cell.angle_beta   90.00
_cell.angle_gamma   90.00
#
_symmetry.space_group_name_H-M   'P 1'
#
loop_
_entity.id
_entity.type
_entity.pdbx_description
1 polymer ?
#
loop_
_entity_poly.entity_id
_entity_poly.type
_entity_poly.pdbx_seq_one_letter_code
_entity_poly.pdbx_strand_id
1 'polypeptide(L)'
;RACAELGPRLIAHLPSQGYSIPLIEGVLREAYLEAGKPERFHRGDMHYYGWLTAAFAPGVYESFDRDGVGLLLHTGSIITYSFPDLEAAKMHGAISVGGTPRWTATYIFAIACDNMFIGEELLAAGAQVSGNKVLTSGLASEDIWKFLAIGLLIIGFLLQLAGINFAELIRM
;
A
#
# COMPACT_ATOMS: atom_id res chain seq x y z
N ARG A 1 -7.25 6.37 10.86
CA ARG A 1 -7.34 7.68 11.53
C ARG A 1 -8.09 8.69 10.68
N ALA A 2 -7.69 8.98 9.44
CA ALA A 2 -8.39 9.94 8.57
C ALA A 2 -9.91 9.65 8.46
N CYS A 3 -10.31 8.40 8.25
CA CYS A 3 -11.73 8.02 8.22
C CYS A 3 -12.43 8.28 9.56
N ALA A 4 -11.76 8.03 10.68
CA ALA A 4 -12.30 8.32 12.00
C ALA A 4 -12.50 9.83 12.22
N GLU A 5 -11.60 10.66 11.76
CA GLU A 5 -11.64 12.11 11.88
C GLU A 5 -12.69 12.74 10.93
N LEU A 6 -12.66 12.36 9.66
CA LEU A 6 -13.47 12.95 8.59
C LEU A 6 -14.90 12.39 8.51
N GLY A 7 -15.13 11.19 9.03
CA GLY A 7 -16.46 10.63 9.15
C GLY A 7 -16.89 9.54 8.15
N PRO A 8 -16.21 9.29 7.03
CA PRO A 8 -16.62 8.22 6.13
C PRO A 8 -16.48 6.84 6.81
N ARG A 9 -17.40 5.94 6.48
CA ARG A 9 -17.33 4.55 6.92
C ARG A 9 -16.16 3.85 6.22
N LEU A 10 -15.35 3.12 6.97
CA LEU A 10 -14.23 2.33 6.45
C LEU A 10 -14.62 0.85 6.44
N ILE A 11 -14.72 0.27 5.25
CA ILE A 11 -14.94 -1.16 5.08
C ILE A 11 -13.62 -1.77 4.66
N ALA A 12 -13.21 -2.86 5.32
CA ALA A 12 -11.98 -3.55 5.03
C ALA A 12 -12.26 -4.94 4.44
N HIS A 13 -11.87 -5.15 3.19
CA HIS A 13 -11.87 -6.47 2.55
C HIS A 13 -10.53 -7.16 2.81
N LEU A 14 -10.58 -8.31 3.43
CA LEU A 14 -9.41 -9.08 3.81
C LEU A 14 -9.32 -10.35 2.97
N PRO A 15 -8.50 -10.36 1.89
CA PRO A 15 -8.45 -11.47 0.95
C PRO A 15 -7.58 -12.63 1.41
N SER A 16 -6.78 -12.44 2.45
CA SER A 16 -5.83 -13.46 2.84
C SER A 16 -6.22 -14.16 4.15
N GLN A 17 -5.38 -15.05 4.57
CA GLN A 17 -5.57 -15.98 5.66
C GLN A 17 -6.16 -15.32 6.91
N GLY A 18 -7.15 -15.94 7.51
CA GLY A 18 -7.94 -15.40 8.63
C GLY A 18 -7.15 -14.93 9.87
N TYR A 19 -5.86 -15.26 9.97
CA TYR A 19 -5.00 -14.75 11.06
C TYR A 19 -4.66 -13.26 10.93
N SER A 20 -4.81 -12.66 9.75
CA SER A 20 -4.62 -11.22 9.58
C SER A 20 -5.75 -10.38 10.19
N ILE A 21 -6.94 -10.97 10.39
CA ILE A 21 -8.11 -10.28 10.93
C ILE A 21 -7.83 -9.65 12.31
N PRO A 22 -7.33 -10.41 13.33
CA PRO A 22 -7.07 -9.84 14.64
C PRO A 22 -6.03 -8.71 14.61
N LEU A 23 -5.02 -8.82 13.72
CA LEU A 23 -3.99 -7.81 13.57
C LEU A 23 -4.56 -6.51 13.02
N ILE A 24 -5.34 -6.60 11.94
CA ILE A 24 -5.96 -5.43 11.31
C ILE A 24 -7.03 -4.84 12.22
N GLU A 25 -7.82 -5.67 12.90
CA GLU A 25 -8.77 -5.22 13.93
C GLU A 25 -8.07 -4.39 15.01
N GLY A 26 -6.95 -4.87 15.53
CA GLY A 26 -6.15 -4.16 16.52
C GLY A 26 -5.70 -2.79 16.03
N VAL A 27 -5.10 -2.74 14.85
CA VAL A 27 -4.60 -1.49 14.23
C VAL A 27 -5.74 -0.49 13.97
N LEU A 28 -6.86 -0.95 13.41
CA LEU A 28 -8.01 -0.08 13.14
C LEU A 28 -8.62 0.45 14.43
N ARG A 29 -8.83 -0.43 15.41
CA ARG A 29 -9.37 -0.04 16.72
C ARG A 29 -8.50 1.01 17.41
N GLU A 30 -7.19 0.81 17.40
CA GLU A 30 -6.24 1.77 17.97
C GLU A 30 -6.31 3.11 17.25
N ALA A 31 -6.38 3.12 15.91
CA ALA A 31 -6.51 4.34 15.12
C ALA A 31 -7.80 5.12 15.43
N TYR A 32 -8.93 4.44 15.70
CA TYR A 32 -10.18 5.09 16.11
C TYR A 32 -10.10 5.61 17.55
N LEU A 33 -9.42 4.88 18.46
CA LEU A 33 -9.16 5.35 19.83
C LEU A 33 -8.28 6.61 19.84
N GLU A 34 -7.18 6.62 19.07
CA GLU A 34 -6.31 7.78 18.93
C GLU A 34 -7.03 9.01 18.34
N ALA A 35 -7.97 8.77 17.43
CA ALA A 35 -8.82 9.83 16.88
C ALA A 35 -9.90 10.33 17.86
N GLY A 36 -10.02 9.73 19.05
CA GLY A 36 -11.04 10.06 20.06
C GLY A 36 -12.46 9.69 19.65
N LYS A 37 -12.63 8.74 18.70
CA LYS A 37 -13.94 8.32 18.18
C LYS A 37 -14.10 6.79 18.16
N PRO A 38 -13.90 6.11 19.29
CA PRO A 38 -13.96 4.64 19.35
C PRO A 38 -15.33 4.07 18.97
N GLU A 39 -16.40 4.84 19.17
CA GLU A 39 -17.77 4.46 18.83
C GLU A 39 -18.02 4.31 17.32
N ARG A 40 -17.13 4.85 16.48
CA ARG A 40 -17.20 4.71 15.02
C ARG A 40 -16.55 3.45 14.49
N PHE A 41 -15.83 2.73 15.35
CA PHE A 41 -15.26 1.45 14.98
C PHE A 41 -16.31 0.35 15.04
N HIS A 42 -16.62 -0.26 13.92
CA HIS A 42 -17.53 -1.39 13.84
C HIS A 42 -16.78 -2.62 13.31
N ARG A 43 -16.72 -3.66 14.13
CA ARG A 43 -16.08 -4.93 13.73
C ARG A 43 -16.75 -5.56 12.50
N GLY A 44 -18.05 -5.33 12.33
CA GLY A 44 -18.82 -5.80 11.17
C GLY A 44 -18.41 -5.19 9.82
N ASP A 45 -17.59 -4.14 9.82
CA ASP A 45 -17.07 -3.52 8.60
C ASP A 45 -15.80 -4.21 8.08
N MET A 46 -15.33 -5.25 8.77
CA MET A 46 -14.23 -6.09 8.32
C MET A 46 -14.77 -7.39 7.75
N HIS A 47 -14.60 -7.55 6.45
CA HIS A 47 -15.13 -8.69 5.71
C HIS A 47 -14.01 -9.64 5.29
N TYR A 48 -14.21 -10.90 5.62
CA TYR A 48 -13.36 -11.98 5.17
C TYR A 48 -14.19 -12.97 4.33
N TYR A 49 -13.95 -12.98 3.04
CA TYR A 49 -14.68 -13.83 2.10
C TYR A 49 -13.98 -15.14 1.74
N GLY A 50 -12.97 -15.51 2.51
CA GLY A 50 -12.17 -16.68 2.23
C GLY A 50 -10.85 -16.36 1.53
N TRP A 51 -10.02 -17.39 1.37
CA TRP A 51 -8.69 -17.25 0.76
C TRP A 51 -8.66 -17.56 -0.74
N LEU A 52 -9.76 -18.13 -1.26
CA LEU A 52 -9.89 -18.41 -2.68
C LEU A 52 -10.55 -17.23 -3.40
N THR A 53 -9.97 -16.83 -4.52
CA THR A 53 -10.51 -15.73 -5.35
C THR A 53 -11.97 -15.98 -5.75
N ALA A 54 -12.33 -17.24 -5.96
CA ALA A 54 -13.71 -17.63 -6.31
C ALA A 54 -14.74 -17.32 -5.21
N ALA A 55 -14.33 -17.32 -3.95
CA ALA A 55 -15.19 -16.93 -2.83
C ALA A 55 -15.09 -15.43 -2.54
N PHE A 56 -13.91 -14.85 -2.74
CA PHE A 56 -13.64 -13.44 -2.48
C PHE A 56 -14.40 -12.52 -3.46
N ALA A 57 -14.38 -12.83 -4.75
CA ALA A 57 -14.97 -11.96 -5.76
C ALA A 57 -16.47 -11.70 -5.54
N PRO A 58 -17.35 -12.70 -5.36
CA PRO A 58 -18.76 -12.46 -5.09
C PRO A 58 -19.01 -11.60 -3.85
N GLY A 59 -18.24 -11.82 -2.78
CA GLY A 59 -18.36 -11.04 -1.56
C GLY A 59 -18.00 -9.58 -1.74
N VAL A 60 -16.97 -9.29 -2.55
CA VAL A 60 -16.59 -7.92 -2.90
C VAL A 60 -17.70 -7.23 -3.69
N TYR A 61 -18.22 -7.86 -4.75
CA TYR A 61 -19.30 -7.27 -5.54
C TYR A 61 -20.55 -7.00 -4.69
N GLU A 62 -20.95 -7.96 -3.83
CA GLU A 62 -22.06 -7.76 -2.90
C GLU A 62 -21.80 -6.59 -1.95
N SER A 63 -20.59 -6.42 -1.46
CA SER A 63 -20.22 -5.29 -0.59
C SER A 63 -20.36 -3.95 -1.31
N PHE A 64 -19.88 -3.86 -2.55
CA PHE A 64 -20.02 -2.64 -3.35
C PHE A 64 -21.48 -2.29 -3.64
N ASP A 65 -22.30 -3.27 -3.98
CA ASP A 65 -23.74 -3.09 -4.21
C ASP A 65 -24.46 -2.62 -2.92
N ARG A 66 -24.14 -3.25 -1.79
CA ARG A 66 -24.84 -3.00 -0.53
C ARG A 66 -24.42 -1.68 0.12
N ASP A 67 -23.12 -1.40 0.12
CA ASP A 67 -22.55 -0.34 0.95
C ASP A 67 -22.32 0.99 0.20
N GLY A 68 -22.47 1.01 -1.12
CA GLY A 68 -22.35 2.23 -1.93
C GLY A 68 -20.95 2.83 -1.86
N VAL A 69 -19.93 2.03 -2.16
CA VAL A 69 -18.51 2.40 -2.05
C VAL A 69 -18.17 3.53 -3.03
N GLY A 70 -17.73 4.67 -2.53
CA GLY A 70 -17.30 5.82 -3.35
C GLY A 70 -15.79 5.90 -3.58
N LEU A 71 -15.00 5.25 -2.73
CA LEU A 71 -13.54 5.23 -2.82
C LEU A 71 -13.01 3.84 -2.48
N LEU A 72 -12.22 3.27 -3.36
CA LEU A 72 -11.43 2.07 -3.11
C LEU A 72 -9.96 2.46 -2.88
N LEU A 73 -9.42 2.09 -1.73
CA LEU A 73 -7.99 2.13 -1.48
C LEU A 73 -7.45 0.70 -1.47
N HIS A 74 -6.81 0.29 -2.56
CA HIS A 74 -6.25 -1.05 -2.71
C HIS A 74 -4.74 -1.04 -2.57
N THR A 75 -4.24 -1.50 -1.43
CA THR A 75 -2.80 -1.50 -1.14
C THR A 75 -2.33 -2.88 -0.70
N GLY A 76 -1.15 -3.26 -1.16
CA GLY A 76 -0.54 -4.51 -0.73
C GLY A 76 0.20 -5.27 -1.82
N SER A 77 0.74 -6.43 -1.44
CA SER A 77 1.53 -7.29 -2.32
C SER A 77 0.69 -8.39 -3.02
N ILE A 78 -0.60 -8.11 -3.27
CA ILE A 78 -1.56 -9.09 -3.75
C ILE A 78 -1.82 -8.84 -5.23
N ILE A 79 -1.74 -9.89 -6.05
CA ILE A 79 -2.00 -9.80 -7.49
C ILE A 79 -3.42 -10.30 -7.82
N THR A 80 -3.73 -11.51 -7.37
CA THR A 80 -4.94 -12.23 -7.80
C THR A 80 -6.23 -11.62 -7.27
N TYR A 81 -6.21 -11.11 -6.04
CA TYR A 81 -7.37 -10.49 -5.39
C TYR A 81 -7.61 -9.04 -5.80
N SER A 82 -6.65 -8.43 -6.49
CA SER A 82 -6.79 -7.04 -6.96
C SER A 82 -7.85 -6.90 -8.06
N PHE A 83 -8.03 -7.90 -8.89
CA PHE A 83 -8.97 -7.82 -10.00
C PHE A 83 -10.43 -7.62 -9.57
N PRO A 84 -10.99 -8.43 -8.66
CA PRO A 84 -12.38 -8.24 -8.22
C PRO A 84 -12.63 -6.87 -7.59
N ASP A 85 -11.72 -6.39 -6.73
CA ASP A 85 -11.86 -5.09 -6.09
C ASP A 85 -11.84 -3.93 -7.10
N LEU A 86 -10.88 -3.97 -8.04
CA LEU A 86 -10.72 -2.93 -9.06
C LEU A 86 -11.87 -2.95 -10.08
N GLU A 87 -12.32 -4.14 -10.47
CA GLU A 87 -13.45 -4.29 -11.35
C GLU A 87 -14.74 -3.80 -10.69
N ALA A 88 -15.00 -4.19 -9.43
CA ALA A 88 -16.15 -3.73 -8.67
C ALA A 88 -16.15 -2.20 -8.52
N ALA A 89 -15.01 -1.60 -8.21
CA ALA A 89 -14.87 -0.15 -8.13
C ALA A 89 -15.26 0.54 -9.45
N LYS A 90 -14.77 0.00 -10.57
CA LYS A 90 -15.05 0.54 -11.90
C LYS A 90 -16.52 0.37 -12.30
N MET A 91 -17.14 -0.75 -11.98
CA MET A 91 -18.56 -1.00 -12.25
C MET A 91 -19.48 -0.06 -11.48
N HIS A 92 -19.12 0.30 -10.25
CA HIS A 92 -19.90 1.16 -9.36
C HIS A 92 -19.51 2.64 -9.43
N GLY A 93 -18.56 3.01 -10.28
CA GLY A 93 -18.10 4.40 -10.40
C GLY A 93 -17.34 4.92 -9.18
N ALA A 94 -16.78 4.01 -8.36
CA ALA A 94 -15.94 4.38 -7.24
C ALA A 94 -14.55 4.81 -7.73
N ILE A 95 -13.98 5.85 -7.13
CA ILE A 95 -12.60 6.26 -7.40
C ILE A 95 -11.66 5.20 -6.84
N SER A 96 -10.74 4.71 -7.65
CA SER A 96 -9.77 3.70 -7.26
C SER A 96 -8.37 4.29 -7.09
N VAL A 97 -7.77 4.05 -5.93
CA VAL A 97 -6.40 4.41 -5.62
C VAL A 97 -5.64 3.14 -5.26
N GLY A 98 -4.62 2.82 -6.02
CA GLY A 98 -3.86 1.58 -5.86
C GLY A 98 -2.40 1.81 -5.54
N GLY A 99 -1.78 0.87 -4.83
CA GLY A 99 -0.35 0.89 -4.58
C GLY A 99 0.18 -0.48 -4.20
N THR A 100 1.29 -0.88 -4.82
CA THR A 100 1.93 -2.15 -4.55
C THR A 100 3.45 -2.01 -4.54
N PRO A 101 4.14 -2.63 -3.55
CA PRO A 101 5.59 -2.72 -3.57
C PRO A 101 6.09 -3.78 -4.58
N ARG A 102 5.20 -4.57 -5.17
CA ARG A 102 5.52 -5.65 -6.10
C ARG A 102 5.59 -5.11 -7.53
N TRP A 103 6.80 -5.05 -8.11
CA TRP A 103 6.98 -4.61 -9.50
C TRP A 103 6.16 -5.42 -10.50
N THR A 104 5.96 -6.73 -10.25
CA THR A 104 5.14 -7.61 -11.11
C THR A 104 3.65 -7.31 -11.08
N ALA A 105 3.15 -6.60 -10.09
CA ALA A 105 1.75 -6.21 -9.95
C ALA A 105 1.48 -4.76 -10.40
N THR A 106 2.53 -3.95 -10.56
CA THR A 106 2.43 -2.54 -10.92
C THR A 106 1.62 -2.31 -12.20
N TYR A 107 1.78 -3.16 -13.21
CA TYR A 107 1.06 -3.04 -14.48
C TYR A 107 -0.46 -3.23 -14.33
N ILE A 108 -0.91 -4.07 -13.39
CA ILE A 108 -2.35 -4.27 -13.11
C ILE A 108 -2.95 -2.99 -12.57
N PHE A 109 -2.28 -2.39 -11.59
CA PHE A 109 -2.73 -1.12 -11.00
C PHE A 109 -2.69 0.02 -12.01
N ALA A 110 -1.66 0.06 -12.87
CA ALA A 110 -1.54 1.08 -13.92
C ALA A 110 -2.68 1.06 -14.94
N ILE A 111 -3.25 -0.11 -15.21
CA ILE A 111 -4.36 -0.25 -16.17
C ILE A 111 -5.72 -0.04 -15.50
N ALA A 112 -5.85 -0.46 -14.24
CA ALA A 112 -7.15 -0.60 -13.58
C ALA A 112 -7.46 0.52 -12.57
N CYS A 113 -6.46 1.16 -11.97
CA CYS A 113 -6.67 2.25 -11.00
C CYS A 113 -6.75 3.62 -11.68
N ASP A 114 -7.55 4.52 -11.10
CA ASP A 114 -7.59 5.93 -11.51
C ASP A 114 -6.33 6.68 -11.05
N ASN A 115 -5.82 6.31 -9.86
CA ASN A 115 -4.58 6.84 -9.32
C ASN A 115 -3.72 5.71 -8.75
N MET A 116 -2.41 5.83 -8.89
CA MET A 116 -1.49 4.77 -8.47
C MET A 116 -0.26 5.33 -7.77
N PHE A 117 0.18 4.62 -6.73
CA PHE A 117 1.48 4.81 -6.10
C PHE A 117 2.46 3.75 -6.59
N ILE A 118 3.63 4.17 -7.06
CA ILE A 118 4.64 3.28 -7.62
C ILE A 118 5.79 3.10 -6.62
N GLY A 119 6.09 1.84 -6.28
CA GLY A 119 7.24 1.51 -5.45
C GLY A 119 7.22 2.20 -4.09
N GLU A 120 8.21 3.03 -3.83
CA GLU A 120 8.36 3.75 -2.56
C GLU A 120 7.37 4.90 -2.34
N GLU A 121 6.69 5.38 -3.39
CA GLU A 121 5.63 6.40 -3.24
C GLU A 121 4.52 5.94 -2.29
N LEU A 122 4.25 4.64 -2.24
CA LEU A 122 3.27 4.07 -1.30
C LEU A 122 3.70 4.29 0.15
N LEU A 123 4.99 4.10 0.45
CA LEU A 123 5.54 4.33 1.78
C LEU A 123 5.58 5.83 2.10
N ALA A 124 5.95 6.66 1.12
CA ALA A 124 5.96 8.12 1.25
C ALA A 124 4.56 8.67 1.52
N ALA A 125 3.55 8.21 0.79
CA ALA A 125 2.15 8.56 1.02
C ALA A 125 1.69 8.13 2.43
N GLY A 126 2.03 6.91 2.85
CA GLY A 126 1.74 6.42 4.20
C GLY A 126 2.39 7.26 5.30
N ALA A 127 3.65 7.64 5.13
CA ALA A 127 4.38 8.50 6.06
C ALA A 127 3.76 9.90 6.14
N GLN A 128 3.39 10.47 5.01
CA GLN A 128 2.78 11.79 4.91
C GLN A 128 1.39 11.83 5.55
N VAL A 129 0.54 10.85 5.24
CA VAL A 129 -0.83 10.76 5.79
C VAL A 129 -0.82 10.48 7.29
N SER A 130 0.11 9.65 7.77
CA SER A 130 0.20 9.33 9.21
C SER A 130 0.85 10.43 10.04
N GLY A 131 1.62 11.33 9.42
CA GLY A 131 2.44 12.32 10.12
C GLY A 131 3.54 11.70 11.00
N ASN A 132 3.84 10.42 10.79
CA ASN A 132 4.80 9.67 11.59
C ASN A 132 6.24 10.06 11.24
N LYS A 133 6.91 10.74 12.17
CA LYS A 133 8.29 11.22 11.99
C LYS A 133 9.29 10.09 11.79
N VAL A 134 9.05 8.91 12.35
CA VAL A 134 9.93 7.75 12.19
C VAL A 134 9.87 7.24 10.74
N LEU A 135 8.69 7.15 10.16
CA LEU A 135 8.54 6.75 8.76
C LEU A 135 9.15 7.79 7.82
N THR A 136 8.93 9.08 8.08
CA THR A 136 9.52 10.17 7.28
C THR A 136 11.05 10.17 7.36
N SER A 137 11.64 9.96 8.54
CA SER A 137 13.09 9.85 8.67
C SER A 137 13.65 8.58 8.04
N GLY A 138 12.90 7.49 8.05
CA GLY A 138 13.26 6.26 7.34
C GLY A 138 13.41 6.50 5.83
N LEU A 139 12.46 7.18 5.21
CA LEU A 139 12.53 7.57 3.79
C LEU A 139 13.72 8.48 3.50
N ALA A 140 13.95 9.50 4.34
CA ALA A 140 15.11 10.38 4.17
C ALA A 140 16.44 9.63 4.27
N SER A 141 16.53 8.63 5.15
CA SER A 141 17.74 7.80 5.26
C SER A 141 17.93 6.89 4.02
N GLU A 142 16.85 6.39 3.43
CA GLU A 142 16.90 5.62 2.18
C GLU A 142 17.44 6.48 1.02
N ASP A 143 17.01 7.72 0.92
CA ASP A 143 17.51 8.66 -0.09
C ASP A 143 19.01 8.92 0.06
N ILE A 144 19.51 9.07 1.29
CA ILE A 144 20.95 9.24 1.56
C ILE A 144 21.72 8.03 1.01
N TRP A 145 21.26 6.81 1.25
CA TRP A 145 21.90 5.60 0.72
C TRP A 145 21.89 5.53 -0.81
N LYS A 146 20.82 5.98 -1.45
CA LYS A 146 20.73 6.07 -2.92
C LYS A 146 21.78 7.05 -3.46
N PHE A 147 21.89 8.25 -2.88
CA PHE A 147 22.88 9.23 -3.30
C PHE A 147 24.31 8.73 -3.08
N LEU A 148 24.57 8.04 -1.98
CA LEU A 148 25.87 7.44 -1.71
C LEU A 148 26.21 6.37 -2.74
N ALA A 149 25.27 5.49 -3.08
CA ALA A 149 25.46 4.47 -4.10
C ALA A 149 25.73 5.07 -5.50
N ILE A 150 24.97 6.11 -5.88
CA ILE A 150 25.19 6.85 -7.12
C ILE A 150 26.58 7.49 -7.15
N GLY A 151 26.97 8.15 -6.04
CA GLY A 151 28.29 8.75 -5.90
C GLY A 151 29.43 7.74 -6.06
N LEU A 152 29.32 6.57 -5.45
CA LEU A 152 30.28 5.47 -5.59
C LEU A 152 30.35 4.95 -7.02
N LEU A 153 29.21 4.82 -7.72
CA LEU A 153 29.19 4.42 -9.14
C LEU A 153 29.90 5.44 -10.02
N ILE A 154 29.64 6.74 -9.81
CA ILE A 154 30.30 7.81 -10.57
C ILE A 154 31.81 7.79 -10.32
N ILE A 155 32.25 7.70 -9.07
CA ILE A 155 33.66 7.63 -8.71
C ILE A 155 34.31 6.39 -9.34
N GLY A 156 33.68 5.22 -9.22
CA GLY A 156 34.19 3.98 -9.83
C GLY A 156 34.34 4.10 -11.35
N PHE A 157 33.36 4.74 -12.01
CA PHE A 157 33.42 4.98 -13.46
C PHE A 157 34.58 5.92 -13.83
N LEU A 158 34.76 7.02 -13.10
CA LEU A 158 35.87 7.97 -13.34
C LEU A 158 37.24 7.33 -13.11
N LEU A 159 37.39 6.51 -12.07
CA LEU A 159 38.61 5.76 -11.81
C LEU A 159 38.93 4.78 -12.94
N GLN A 160 37.91 4.08 -13.45
CA GLN A 160 38.06 3.18 -14.58
C GLN A 160 38.51 3.91 -15.86
N LEU A 161 37.97 5.11 -16.11
CA LEU A 161 38.42 5.95 -17.24
C LEU A 161 39.88 6.43 -17.07
N ALA A 162 40.31 6.64 -15.82
CA ALA A 162 41.68 7.00 -15.48
C ALA A 162 42.68 5.78 -15.54
N GLY A 163 42.19 4.60 -15.91
CA GLY A 163 43.00 3.38 -15.96
C GLY A 163 43.22 2.71 -14.60
N ILE A 164 42.55 3.14 -13.56
CA ILE A 164 42.62 2.55 -12.21
C ILE A 164 41.48 1.54 -12.05
N ASN A 165 41.82 0.28 -11.82
CA ASN A 165 40.83 -0.77 -11.63
C ASN A 165 40.28 -0.72 -10.21
N PHE A 166 39.08 -0.13 -10.04
CA PHE A 166 38.42 0.03 -8.74
C PHE A 166 38.17 -1.31 -8.03
N ALA A 167 37.95 -2.40 -8.79
CA ALA A 167 37.73 -3.72 -8.20
C ALA A 167 38.99 -4.30 -7.53
N GLU A 168 40.19 -3.91 -7.98
CA GLU A 168 41.44 -4.29 -7.33
C GLU A 168 41.69 -3.53 -6.04
N LEU A 169 41.24 -2.27 -5.96
CA LEU A 169 41.36 -1.44 -4.78
C LEU A 169 40.50 -1.96 -3.60
N ILE A 170 39.34 -2.56 -3.90
CA ILE A 170 38.44 -3.12 -2.86
C ILE A 170 38.91 -4.52 -2.42
N ARG A 171 39.73 -5.19 -3.20
CA ARG A 171 40.26 -6.53 -2.88
C ARG A 171 41.48 -6.52 -1.95
N MET A 172 42.10 -5.37 -1.73
CA MET A 172 43.17 -5.17 -0.77
C MET A 172 42.63 -4.91 0.64
#